data_b01c42dad844e037bfd94ab2b74673cd
#
_entry.id   b01c42dad844e037bfd94ab2b74673cd
#
_cell.length_a   1.000
_cell.length_b   1.000
_cell.length_c   1.000
_cell.angle_alpha   90.00
_cell.angle_beta   90.00
_cell.angle_gamma   90.00
#
_symmetry.space_group_name_H-M   'P 1'
#
loop_
_entity.id
_entity.type
_entity.pdbx_description
1 polymer ?
#
loop_
_entity_poly.entity_id
_entity_poly.type
_entity_poly.pdbx_seq_one_letter_code
_entity_poly.pdbx_strand_id
1 'polypeptide(L)'
;WSGETLEDLRLVWYNYIDPDKTVEICNYLKAHADSVFLDIYTESEKQDDPQKRNTGLFFFRGNPGAPFAVCNAGGAFAYVGAMHDSFPHALELSKLGYNAFALIYRPDDAYEDLARAITYIHDHADELGVSASGYSLWGGSAGARMAAVLGNANYLYQLTGREDIPQTSAVIMQYTGYNTVSPQDAATYACVGTSDGIASWRTMQRRLQSLSALGIPTEFHAYNGLPHGFGLGTGMVAEGWIKDAVRFWEENR
;
A
#
# COMPACT_ATOMS: atom_id res chain seq x y z
N TRP A 1 -21.95 -9.22 -12.05
CA TRP A 1 -22.43 -9.16 -10.66
C TRP A 1 -23.98 -9.24 -10.64
N SER A 2 -24.51 -10.14 -9.84
CA SER A 2 -25.95 -10.38 -9.72
C SER A 2 -26.52 -10.04 -8.33
N GLY A 3 -25.70 -9.45 -7.44
CA GLY A 3 -26.13 -9.02 -6.12
C GLY A 3 -26.98 -7.74 -6.17
N GLU A 4 -27.82 -7.54 -5.17
CA GLU A 4 -28.68 -6.38 -5.03
C GLU A 4 -28.03 -5.25 -4.24
N THR A 5 -27.06 -5.60 -3.38
CA THR A 5 -26.35 -4.68 -2.48
C THR A 5 -24.85 -4.88 -2.55
N LEU A 6 -24.08 -3.93 -1.98
CA LEU A 6 -22.62 -4.04 -1.88
C LEU A 6 -22.18 -5.23 -1.01
N GLU A 7 -23.02 -5.69 -0.09
CA GLU A 7 -22.75 -6.87 0.74
C GLU A 7 -22.69 -8.17 -0.08
N ASP A 8 -23.35 -8.19 -1.24
CA ASP A 8 -23.34 -9.33 -2.15
C ASP A 8 -22.08 -9.37 -3.04
N LEU A 9 -21.30 -8.28 -3.08
CA LEU A 9 -20.09 -8.21 -3.88
C LEU A 9 -19.05 -9.20 -3.33
N ARG A 10 -18.52 -10.04 -4.22
CA ARG A 10 -17.44 -10.98 -3.91
C ARG A 10 -16.28 -10.72 -4.86
N LEU A 11 -15.10 -10.55 -4.29
CA LEU A 11 -13.85 -10.47 -5.02
C LEU A 11 -13.07 -11.77 -4.84
N VAL A 12 -12.38 -12.20 -5.86
CA VAL A 12 -11.47 -13.36 -5.74
C VAL A 12 -10.43 -13.06 -4.66
N TRP A 13 -10.27 -14.00 -3.72
CA TRP A 13 -9.40 -13.94 -2.54
C TRP A 13 -9.83 -12.96 -1.42
N TYR A 14 -10.90 -12.18 -1.60
CA TYR A 14 -11.47 -11.34 -0.54
C TYR A 14 -12.88 -11.81 -0.21
N ASN A 15 -13.10 -12.21 1.04
CA ASN A 15 -14.37 -12.76 1.49
C ASN A 15 -15.29 -11.71 2.10
N TYR A 16 -14.81 -10.48 2.24
CA TYR A 16 -15.53 -9.41 2.91
C TYR A 16 -15.26 -8.06 2.24
N ILE A 17 -16.32 -7.34 1.97
CA ILE A 17 -16.31 -5.93 1.58
C ILE A 17 -17.10 -5.16 2.64
N ASP A 18 -16.51 -4.10 3.18
CA ASP A 18 -17.20 -3.19 4.10
C ASP A 18 -18.07 -2.22 3.30
N PRO A 19 -19.43 -2.35 3.33
CA PRO A 19 -20.31 -1.50 2.53
C PRO A 19 -20.24 -0.04 2.94
N ASP A 20 -20.19 0.25 4.25
CA ASP A 20 -20.16 1.61 4.77
C ASP A 20 -18.86 2.30 4.36
N LYS A 21 -17.74 1.60 4.50
CA LYS A 21 -16.43 2.09 4.04
C LYS A 21 -16.40 2.31 2.53
N THR A 22 -17.02 1.43 1.76
CA THR A 22 -17.13 1.58 0.30
C THR A 22 -17.91 2.83 -0.07
N VAL A 23 -19.04 3.09 0.59
CA VAL A 23 -19.84 4.31 0.39
C VAL A 23 -19.04 5.55 0.77
N GLU A 24 -18.32 5.52 1.88
CA GLU A 24 -17.46 6.62 2.33
C GLU A 24 -16.38 6.95 1.29
N ILE A 25 -15.71 5.93 0.75
CA ILE A 25 -14.71 6.09 -0.32
C ILE A 25 -15.37 6.70 -1.57
N CYS A 26 -16.50 6.17 -2.02
CA CYS A 26 -17.20 6.71 -3.18
C CYS A 26 -17.60 8.18 -3.00
N ASN A 27 -18.05 8.56 -1.80
CA ASN A 27 -18.38 9.95 -1.49
C ASN A 27 -17.14 10.85 -1.49
N TYR A 28 -16.02 10.37 -0.94
CA TYR A 28 -14.75 11.10 -1.00
C TYR A 28 -14.30 11.33 -2.45
N LEU A 29 -14.28 10.28 -3.27
CA LEU A 29 -13.88 10.36 -4.67
C LEU A 29 -14.78 11.32 -5.46
N LYS A 30 -16.09 11.30 -5.24
CA LYS A 30 -17.04 12.23 -5.87
C LYS A 30 -16.81 13.67 -5.45
N ALA A 31 -16.57 13.91 -4.16
CA ALA A 31 -16.33 15.26 -3.64
C ALA A 31 -15.01 15.87 -4.14
N HIS A 32 -14.05 15.05 -4.55
CA HIS A 32 -12.72 15.47 -5.00
C HIS A 32 -12.44 15.06 -6.46
N ALA A 33 -13.47 14.87 -7.27
CA ALA A 33 -13.36 14.30 -8.62
C ALA A 33 -12.34 15.03 -9.52
N ASP A 34 -12.24 16.37 -9.37
CA ASP A 34 -11.34 17.21 -10.18
C ASP A 34 -9.87 17.17 -9.71
N SER A 35 -9.56 16.57 -8.57
CA SER A 35 -8.23 16.66 -7.93
C SER A 35 -7.73 15.37 -7.30
N VAL A 36 -8.56 14.32 -7.23
CA VAL A 36 -8.19 13.08 -6.56
C VAL A 36 -7.30 12.19 -7.42
N PHE A 37 -7.47 12.20 -8.73
CA PHE A 37 -6.69 11.39 -9.65
C PHE A 37 -5.50 12.15 -10.19
N LEU A 38 -4.32 11.53 -10.10
CA LEU A 38 -3.05 12.04 -10.63
C LEU A 38 -2.54 11.08 -11.69
N ASP A 39 -2.37 11.62 -12.89
CA ASP A 39 -1.79 10.90 -14.00
C ASP A 39 -0.27 10.91 -13.87
N ILE A 40 0.34 9.74 -13.74
CA ILE A 40 1.78 9.61 -13.49
C ILE A 40 2.62 9.39 -14.76
N TYR A 41 1.97 9.20 -15.90
CA TYR A 41 2.63 9.04 -17.19
C TYR A 41 2.22 10.15 -18.15
N THR A 42 3.17 10.63 -18.94
CA THR A 42 2.94 11.63 -19.98
C THR A 42 2.14 11.06 -21.16
N GLU A 43 1.51 11.91 -21.94
CA GLU A 43 0.80 11.48 -23.16
C GLU A 43 1.73 10.81 -24.19
N SER A 44 2.99 11.23 -24.27
CA SER A 44 3.99 10.56 -25.11
C SER A 44 4.25 9.13 -24.66
N GLU A 45 4.46 8.92 -23.35
CA GLU A 45 4.66 7.58 -22.79
C GLU A 45 3.46 6.66 -23.00
N LYS A 46 2.24 7.22 -22.99
CA LYS A 46 0.99 6.49 -23.24
C LYS A 46 0.73 6.23 -24.74
N GLN A 47 1.35 6.99 -25.61
CA GLN A 47 1.34 6.72 -27.06
C GLN A 47 2.29 5.55 -27.38
N ASP A 48 3.45 5.51 -26.73
CA ASP A 48 4.44 4.44 -26.88
C ASP A 48 3.96 3.13 -26.24
N ASP A 49 3.28 3.23 -25.10
CA ASP A 49 2.67 2.10 -24.38
C ASP A 49 1.25 2.47 -23.91
N PRO A 50 0.21 2.08 -24.68
CA PRO A 50 -1.18 2.40 -24.34
C PRO A 50 -1.67 1.81 -23.02
N GLN A 51 -1.03 0.75 -22.47
CA GLN A 51 -1.42 0.17 -21.18
C GLN A 51 -1.15 1.13 -20.01
N LYS A 52 -0.24 2.09 -20.16
CA LYS A 52 0.01 3.17 -19.19
C LYS A 52 -1.21 4.07 -18.93
N ARG A 53 -2.26 3.99 -19.75
CA ARG A 53 -3.54 4.65 -19.50
C ARG A 53 -4.36 4.01 -18.39
N ASN A 54 -3.99 2.78 -17.99
CA ASN A 54 -4.69 1.99 -16.96
C ASN A 54 -4.06 2.14 -15.57
N THR A 55 -3.20 3.12 -15.36
CA THR A 55 -2.50 3.35 -14.09
C THR A 55 -2.61 4.81 -13.65
N GLY A 56 -2.40 5.05 -12.37
CA GLY A 56 -2.39 6.38 -11.77
C GLY A 56 -2.52 6.33 -10.26
N LEU A 57 -2.43 7.49 -9.64
CA LEU A 57 -2.55 7.66 -8.20
C LEU A 57 -3.89 8.30 -7.84
N PHE A 58 -4.51 7.79 -6.80
CA PHE A 58 -5.63 8.45 -6.13
C PHE A 58 -5.13 9.09 -4.84
N PHE A 59 -5.24 10.40 -4.74
CA PHE A 59 -4.70 11.18 -3.63
C PHE A 59 -5.76 11.47 -2.55
N PHE A 60 -5.59 10.87 -1.40
CA PHE A 60 -6.35 11.13 -0.17
C PHE A 60 -5.56 12.11 0.70
N ARG A 61 -5.97 13.38 0.70
CA ARG A 61 -5.21 14.46 1.34
C ARG A 61 -5.31 14.40 2.85
N GLY A 62 -4.17 14.55 3.51
CA GLY A 62 -4.02 14.78 4.94
C GLY A 62 -3.72 16.25 5.25
N ASN A 63 -2.89 16.47 6.26
CA ASN A 63 -2.43 17.82 6.62
C ASN A 63 -1.38 18.32 5.62
N PRO A 64 -1.42 19.59 5.22
CA PRO A 64 -0.37 20.18 4.38
C PRO A 64 1.03 19.98 4.99
N GLY A 65 1.98 19.54 4.16
CA GLY A 65 3.36 19.28 4.57
C GLY A 65 3.57 18.01 5.41
N ALA A 66 2.52 17.22 5.68
CA ALA A 66 2.69 15.92 6.32
C ALA A 66 3.40 14.93 5.38
N PRO A 67 4.13 13.94 5.92
CA PRO A 67 4.72 12.89 5.10
C PRO A 67 3.64 12.08 4.38
N PHE A 68 4.06 11.34 3.36
CA PHE A 68 3.11 10.58 2.55
C PHE A 68 3.26 9.06 2.72
N ALA A 69 2.18 8.37 2.41
CA ALA A 69 2.12 6.92 2.29
C ALA A 69 1.68 6.55 0.87
N VAL A 70 2.23 5.47 0.29
CA VAL A 70 1.71 4.88 -0.94
C VAL A 70 1.11 3.52 -0.61
N CYS A 71 -0.20 3.38 -0.83
CA CYS A 71 -0.98 2.19 -0.55
C CYS A 71 -1.17 1.36 -1.83
N ASN A 72 -0.76 0.09 -1.77
CA ASN A 72 -0.78 -0.84 -2.89
C ASN A 72 -1.72 -2.01 -2.57
N ALA A 73 -2.75 -2.19 -3.39
CA ALA A 73 -3.71 -3.26 -3.18
C ALA A 73 -3.17 -4.63 -3.60
N GLY A 74 -3.74 -5.68 -3.03
CA GLY A 74 -3.56 -7.05 -3.49
C GLY A 74 -4.38 -7.36 -4.75
N GLY A 75 -4.41 -8.64 -5.10
CA GLY A 75 -5.08 -9.17 -6.30
C GLY A 75 -4.20 -10.12 -7.09
N ALA A 76 -3.13 -10.66 -6.46
CA ALA A 76 -2.21 -11.67 -7.01
C ALA A 76 -1.56 -11.26 -8.35
N PHE A 77 -1.44 -9.96 -8.64
CA PHE A 77 -1.03 -9.43 -9.95
C PHE A 77 -1.96 -9.87 -11.11
N ALA A 78 -3.21 -10.23 -10.82
CA ALA A 78 -4.24 -10.51 -11.80
C ALA A 78 -5.24 -9.36 -11.93
N TYR A 79 -5.41 -8.61 -10.87
CA TYR A 79 -6.20 -7.37 -10.80
C TYR A 79 -5.74 -6.51 -9.62
N VAL A 80 -6.28 -5.30 -9.48
CA VAL A 80 -6.00 -4.39 -8.37
C VAL A 80 -7.23 -4.26 -7.49
N GLY A 81 -7.21 -4.86 -6.30
CA GLY A 81 -8.32 -4.88 -5.35
C GLY A 81 -8.47 -3.57 -4.56
N ALA A 82 -8.45 -2.42 -5.23
CA ALA A 82 -8.28 -1.11 -4.60
C ALA A 82 -9.37 -0.76 -3.58
N MET A 83 -10.64 -1.06 -3.87
CA MET A 83 -11.77 -0.75 -2.99
C MET A 83 -11.76 -1.49 -1.65
N HIS A 84 -10.97 -2.55 -1.54
CA HIS A 84 -10.83 -3.33 -0.31
C HIS A 84 -9.46 -3.13 0.36
N ASP A 85 -8.39 -2.98 -0.44
CA ASP A 85 -7.02 -3.23 0.04
C ASP A 85 -6.06 -2.04 -0.13
N SER A 86 -6.49 -0.90 -0.68
CA SER A 86 -5.70 0.33 -0.72
C SER A 86 -6.50 1.60 -0.46
N PHE A 87 -7.64 1.83 -1.10
CA PHE A 87 -8.47 3.02 -0.85
C PHE A 87 -8.93 3.15 0.60
N PRO A 88 -9.38 2.08 1.28
CA PRO A 88 -9.73 2.16 2.70
C PRO A 88 -8.55 2.60 3.57
N HIS A 89 -7.37 2.05 3.31
CA HIS A 89 -6.14 2.39 4.05
C HIS A 89 -5.74 3.84 3.81
N ALA A 90 -5.73 4.29 2.55
CA ALA A 90 -5.40 5.67 2.20
C ALA A 90 -6.37 6.67 2.82
N LEU A 91 -7.67 6.38 2.82
CA LEU A 91 -8.69 7.21 3.45
C LEU A 91 -8.48 7.29 4.97
N GLU A 92 -8.22 6.18 5.65
CA GLU A 92 -7.96 6.21 7.10
C GLU A 92 -6.66 6.95 7.44
N LEU A 93 -5.59 6.78 6.66
CA LEU A 93 -4.36 7.54 6.84
C LEU A 93 -4.59 9.04 6.66
N SER A 94 -5.39 9.45 5.68
CA SER A 94 -5.73 10.85 5.47
C SER A 94 -6.49 11.46 6.65
N LYS A 95 -7.41 10.71 7.27
CA LYS A 95 -8.12 11.12 8.49
C LYS A 95 -7.18 11.26 9.70
N LEU A 96 -6.10 10.48 9.72
CA LEU A 96 -5.05 10.61 10.74
C LEU A 96 -4.08 11.76 10.46
N GLY A 97 -4.26 12.48 9.34
CA GLY A 97 -3.48 13.66 8.98
C GLY A 97 -2.31 13.40 8.04
N TYR A 98 -2.11 12.16 7.58
CA TYR A 98 -1.06 11.82 6.60
C TYR A 98 -1.56 11.98 5.18
N ASN A 99 -0.71 12.42 4.28
CA ASN A 99 -1.01 12.39 2.87
C ASN A 99 -0.90 10.95 2.35
N ALA A 100 -1.95 10.41 1.74
CA ALA A 100 -1.96 9.04 1.31
C ALA A 100 -2.33 8.92 -0.18
N PHE A 101 -1.58 8.11 -0.89
CA PHE A 101 -1.79 7.83 -2.30
C PHE A 101 -2.12 6.34 -2.46
N ALA A 102 -3.19 6.03 -3.18
CA ALA A 102 -3.50 4.66 -3.57
C ALA A 102 -3.15 4.48 -5.05
N LEU A 103 -2.26 3.53 -5.33
CA LEU A 103 -1.80 3.24 -6.68
C LEU A 103 -2.73 2.23 -7.37
N ILE A 104 -3.23 2.60 -8.54
CA ILE A 104 -3.74 1.65 -9.51
C ILE A 104 -2.59 1.31 -10.45
N TYR A 105 -2.11 0.09 -10.39
CA TYR A 105 -0.94 -0.37 -11.14
C TYR A 105 -1.33 -1.37 -12.23
N ARG A 106 -0.48 -1.50 -13.24
CA ARG A 106 -0.59 -2.56 -14.24
C ARG A 106 -0.07 -3.85 -13.63
N PRO A 107 -0.84 -4.96 -13.62
CA PRO A 107 -0.40 -6.20 -12.99
C PRO A 107 0.95 -6.73 -13.47
N ASP A 108 1.24 -6.61 -14.75
CA ASP A 108 2.50 -7.09 -15.34
C ASP A 108 3.70 -6.16 -15.06
N ASP A 109 3.44 -4.85 -14.81
CA ASP A 109 4.47 -3.82 -14.60
C ASP A 109 4.34 -3.16 -13.22
N ALA A 110 3.85 -3.89 -12.23
CA ALA A 110 3.49 -3.35 -10.91
C ALA A 110 4.64 -2.65 -10.18
N TYR A 111 5.84 -3.18 -10.26
CA TYR A 111 7.03 -2.58 -9.61
C TYR A 111 7.49 -1.31 -10.34
N GLU A 112 7.40 -1.30 -11.66
CA GLU A 112 7.69 -0.11 -12.49
C GLU A 112 6.71 1.01 -12.19
N ASP A 113 5.41 0.70 -12.11
CA ASP A 113 4.37 1.68 -11.80
C ASP A 113 4.53 2.24 -10.37
N LEU A 114 4.91 1.40 -9.39
CA LEU A 114 5.19 1.88 -8.04
C LEU A 114 6.46 2.75 -8.00
N ALA A 115 7.53 2.38 -8.70
CA ALA A 115 8.72 3.21 -8.81
C ALA A 115 8.41 4.57 -9.48
N ARG A 116 7.59 4.55 -10.54
CA ARG A 116 7.11 5.76 -11.21
C ARG A 116 6.27 6.63 -10.28
N ALA A 117 5.37 6.03 -9.49
CA ALA A 117 4.55 6.73 -8.50
C ALA A 117 5.40 7.43 -7.44
N ILE A 118 6.40 6.73 -6.89
CA ILE A 118 7.33 7.29 -5.90
C ILE A 118 8.07 8.48 -6.52
N THR A 119 8.64 8.31 -7.72
CA THR A 119 9.34 9.38 -8.45
C THR A 119 8.43 10.59 -8.69
N TYR A 120 7.21 10.34 -9.18
CA TYR A 120 6.24 11.41 -9.45
C TYR A 120 5.92 12.22 -8.19
N ILE A 121 5.66 11.56 -7.06
CA ILE A 121 5.34 12.25 -5.80
C ILE A 121 6.55 13.08 -5.33
N HIS A 122 7.77 12.56 -5.43
CA HIS A 122 8.98 13.31 -5.07
C HIS A 122 9.20 14.53 -5.96
N ASP A 123 9.02 14.38 -7.26
CA ASP A 123 9.22 15.49 -8.22
C ASP A 123 8.17 16.60 -8.06
N HIS A 124 6.96 16.28 -7.55
CA HIS A 124 5.85 17.21 -7.37
C HIS A 124 5.50 17.46 -5.89
N ALA A 125 6.42 17.16 -4.96
CA ALA A 125 6.14 17.20 -3.52
C ALA A 125 5.64 18.58 -3.06
N ASP A 126 6.26 19.66 -3.52
CA ASP A 126 5.86 21.03 -3.21
C ASP A 126 4.47 21.37 -3.75
N GLU A 127 4.19 20.99 -5.00
CA GLU A 127 2.90 21.21 -5.65
C GLU A 127 1.78 20.40 -4.97
N LEU A 128 2.08 19.16 -4.59
CA LEU A 128 1.16 18.28 -3.88
C LEU A 128 0.98 18.69 -2.42
N GLY A 129 1.89 19.50 -1.88
CA GLY A 129 1.88 19.93 -0.49
C GLY A 129 2.22 18.79 0.48
N VAL A 130 3.14 17.89 0.10
CA VAL A 130 3.56 16.75 0.90
C VAL A 130 5.04 16.85 1.28
N SER A 131 5.43 16.23 2.40
CA SER A 131 6.85 16.06 2.72
C SER A 131 7.43 14.91 1.90
N ALA A 132 8.50 15.18 1.16
CA ALA A 132 9.23 14.17 0.40
C ALA A 132 10.11 13.25 1.28
N SER A 133 10.34 13.63 2.54
CA SER A 133 11.11 12.82 3.48
C SER A 133 10.19 12.05 4.44
N GLY A 134 10.67 10.90 4.90
CA GLY A 134 9.98 10.12 5.92
C GLY A 134 8.71 9.42 5.43
N TYR A 135 8.60 9.14 4.13
CA TYR A 135 7.43 8.45 3.56
C TYR A 135 7.40 6.96 3.91
N SER A 136 6.26 6.32 3.67
CA SER A 136 6.05 4.90 3.90
C SER A 136 5.40 4.20 2.70
N LEU A 137 5.68 2.90 2.56
CA LEU A 137 5.07 2.04 1.54
C LEU A 137 4.19 1.00 2.22
N TRP A 138 2.93 0.93 1.83
CA TRP A 138 1.91 0.07 2.40
C TRP A 138 1.38 -0.91 1.36
N GLY A 139 0.99 -2.09 1.80
CA GLY A 139 0.30 -2.98 0.89
C GLY A 139 -0.27 -4.23 1.53
N GLY A 140 -1.27 -4.82 0.86
CA GLY A 140 -1.85 -6.10 1.16
C GLY A 140 -1.50 -7.15 0.09
N SER A 141 -1.19 -8.38 0.47
CA SER A 141 -0.96 -9.51 -0.44
C SER A 141 0.10 -9.20 -1.51
N ALA A 142 -0.26 -9.15 -2.79
CA ALA A 142 0.63 -8.73 -3.88
C ALA A 142 1.17 -7.30 -3.67
N GLY A 143 0.32 -6.38 -3.19
CA GLY A 143 0.72 -5.01 -2.87
C GLY A 143 1.74 -4.93 -1.72
N ALA A 144 1.66 -5.82 -0.74
CA ALA A 144 2.66 -5.92 0.32
C ALA A 144 4.03 -6.38 -0.22
N ARG A 145 4.03 -7.28 -1.20
CA ARG A 145 5.25 -7.66 -1.92
C ARG A 145 5.84 -6.47 -2.68
N MET A 146 4.98 -5.67 -3.36
CA MET A 146 5.43 -4.45 -4.04
C MET A 146 6.09 -3.48 -3.05
N ALA A 147 5.43 -3.21 -1.92
CA ALA A 147 5.95 -2.35 -0.87
C ALA A 147 7.30 -2.84 -0.33
N ALA A 148 7.45 -4.15 -0.09
CA ALA A 148 8.70 -4.73 0.39
C ALA A 148 9.83 -4.65 -0.65
N VAL A 149 9.54 -4.87 -1.93
CA VAL A 149 10.54 -4.79 -3.01
C VAL A 149 11.03 -3.35 -3.17
N LEU A 150 10.14 -2.37 -3.26
CA LEU A 150 10.52 -0.95 -3.40
C LEU A 150 11.02 -0.34 -2.07
N GLY A 151 10.76 -0.99 -0.94
CA GLY A 151 11.35 -0.65 0.36
C GLY A 151 12.81 -1.04 0.50
N ASN A 152 13.33 -1.86 -0.41
CA ASN A 152 14.75 -2.17 -0.48
C ASN A 152 15.49 -1.09 -1.27
N ALA A 153 16.52 -0.48 -0.68
CA ALA A 153 17.24 0.65 -1.28
C ALA A 153 17.86 0.32 -2.65
N ASN A 154 18.36 -0.90 -2.84
CA ASN A 154 18.94 -1.31 -4.11
C ASN A 154 17.88 -1.45 -5.21
N TYR A 155 16.73 -2.06 -4.90
CA TYR A 155 15.63 -2.18 -5.87
C TYR A 155 15.02 -0.81 -6.20
N LEU A 156 14.87 0.06 -5.20
CA LEU A 156 14.41 1.43 -5.43
C LEU A 156 15.32 2.14 -6.43
N TYR A 157 16.63 2.11 -6.21
CA TYR A 157 17.61 2.69 -7.12
C TYR A 157 17.56 2.05 -8.52
N GLN A 158 17.51 0.72 -8.61
CA GLN A 158 17.47 0.00 -9.89
C GLN A 158 16.25 0.38 -10.74
N LEU A 159 15.08 0.57 -10.10
CA LEU A 159 13.83 0.84 -10.79
C LEU A 159 13.60 2.34 -11.07
N THR A 160 14.11 3.22 -10.22
CA THR A 160 13.97 4.68 -10.40
C THR A 160 15.12 5.30 -11.19
N GLY A 161 16.33 4.71 -11.14
CA GLY A 161 17.56 5.32 -11.64
C GLY A 161 17.99 6.58 -10.89
N ARG A 162 17.43 6.83 -9.67
CA ARG A 162 17.55 8.09 -8.93
C ARG A 162 18.23 7.85 -7.58
N GLU A 163 19.33 8.58 -7.32
CA GLU A 163 20.03 8.58 -6.03
C GLU A 163 19.47 9.59 -5.03
N ASP A 164 18.73 10.58 -5.52
CA ASP A 164 18.14 11.64 -4.70
C ASP A 164 16.80 11.28 -4.08
N ILE A 165 16.19 10.14 -4.46
CA ILE A 165 15.00 9.61 -3.81
C ILE A 165 15.45 8.81 -2.57
N PRO A 166 15.09 9.26 -1.34
CA PRO A 166 15.47 8.54 -0.14
C PRO A 166 14.74 7.20 -0.05
N GLN A 167 15.35 6.24 0.62
CA GLN A 167 14.65 5.02 1.00
C GLN A 167 13.43 5.36 1.87
N THR A 168 12.34 4.59 1.71
CA THR A 168 11.17 4.70 2.59
C THR A 168 11.55 4.48 4.05
N SER A 169 10.92 5.21 4.96
CA SER A 169 11.14 5.06 6.40
C SER A 169 10.57 3.77 6.95
N ALA A 170 9.46 3.31 6.40
CA ALA A 170 8.81 2.08 6.81
C ALA A 170 8.09 1.38 5.67
N VAL A 171 8.09 0.06 5.72
CA VAL A 171 7.27 -0.83 4.89
C VAL A 171 6.22 -1.49 5.77
N ILE A 172 4.95 -1.35 5.40
CA ILE A 172 3.80 -1.89 6.13
C ILE A 172 3.15 -2.99 5.28
N MET A 173 3.20 -4.21 5.76
CA MET A 173 2.83 -5.40 5.00
C MET A 173 1.66 -6.14 5.63
N GLN A 174 0.63 -6.45 4.85
CA GLN A 174 -0.41 -7.38 5.24
C GLN A 174 -0.34 -8.66 4.41
N TYR A 175 -0.51 -9.80 5.06
CA TYR A 175 -0.78 -11.14 4.50
C TYR A 175 -0.06 -11.46 3.17
N THR A 176 1.27 -11.45 3.16
CA THR A 176 2.06 -11.82 1.98
C THR A 176 3.00 -12.99 2.24
N GLY A 177 3.22 -13.80 1.21
CA GLY A 177 4.23 -14.89 1.21
C GLY A 177 5.65 -14.42 0.87
N TYR A 178 5.88 -13.12 0.67
CA TYR A 178 7.21 -12.59 0.36
C TYR A 178 8.19 -12.85 1.50
N ASN A 179 9.32 -13.49 1.21
CA ASN A 179 10.28 -13.97 2.20
C ASN A 179 11.74 -13.57 1.95
N THR A 180 12.01 -12.80 0.90
CA THR A 180 13.37 -12.28 0.64
C THR A 180 13.79 -11.31 1.74
N VAL A 181 15.05 -11.39 2.16
CA VAL A 181 15.67 -10.59 3.21
C VAL A 181 16.98 -10.02 2.71
N SER A 182 17.23 -8.75 2.99
CA SER A 182 18.45 -8.05 2.61
C SER A 182 18.82 -7.01 3.67
N PRO A 183 20.12 -6.73 3.90
CA PRO A 183 20.54 -5.62 4.75
C PRO A 183 20.10 -4.23 4.27
N GLN A 184 19.66 -4.12 3.01
CA GLN A 184 19.16 -2.88 2.42
C GLN A 184 17.64 -2.73 2.54
N ASP A 185 16.94 -3.65 3.22
CA ASP A 185 15.52 -3.52 3.47
C ASP A 185 15.23 -2.42 4.51
N ALA A 186 14.11 -1.72 4.34
CA ALA A 186 13.64 -0.72 5.28
C ALA A 186 13.03 -1.36 6.55
N ALA A 187 12.86 -0.54 7.60
CA ALA A 187 12.08 -0.92 8.77
C ALA A 187 10.72 -1.51 8.34
N THR A 188 10.32 -2.65 8.91
CA THR A 188 9.19 -3.42 8.41
C THR A 188 8.20 -3.79 9.51
N TYR A 189 6.96 -3.34 9.37
CA TYR A 189 5.79 -3.81 10.12
C TYR A 189 5.05 -4.87 9.29
N ALA A 190 4.57 -5.93 9.93
CA ALA A 190 3.76 -6.91 9.23
C ALA A 190 2.63 -7.46 10.10
N CYS A 191 1.47 -7.66 9.47
CA CYS A 191 0.35 -8.32 10.12
C CYS A 191 -0.32 -9.34 9.20
N VAL A 192 -0.87 -10.42 9.79
CA VAL A 192 -1.45 -11.54 9.06
C VAL A 192 -2.40 -12.34 9.96
N GLY A 193 -3.38 -13.01 9.37
CA GLY A 193 -4.25 -13.92 10.08
C GLY A 193 -3.62 -15.32 10.27
N THR A 194 -3.87 -15.97 11.41
CA THR A 194 -3.35 -17.33 11.65
C THR A 194 -4.06 -18.41 10.83
N SER A 195 -5.26 -18.12 10.33
CA SER A 195 -6.05 -18.99 9.43
C SER A 195 -5.94 -18.59 7.95
N ASP A 196 -4.94 -17.78 7.61
CA ASP A 196 -4.65 -17.41 6.23
C ASP A 196 -4.17 -18.65 5.44
N GLY A 197 -4.98 -19.06 4.47
CA GLY A 197 -4.69 -20.22 3.61
C GLY A 197 -3.82 -19.89 2.38
N ILE A 198 -3.48 -18.60 2.16
CA ILE A 198 -2.69 -18.13 1.03
C ILE A 198 -1.29 -17.70 1.48
N ALA A 199 -1.22 -16.86 2.52
CA ALA A 199 0.03 -16.34 3.07
C ALA A 199 0.28 -16.92 4.47
N SER A 200 1.27 -17.78 4.59
CA SER A 200 1.61 -18.39 5.87
C SER A 200 2.15 -17.34 6.86
N TRP A 201 1.47 -17.16 8.00
CA TRP A 201 1.94 -16.27 9.06
C TRP A 201 3.35 -16.64 9.57
N ARG A 202 3.70 -17.94 9.55
CA ARG A 202 5.05 -18.39 9.94
C ARG A 202 6.13 -17.94 8.98
N THR A 203 5.80 -17.81 7.68
CA THR A 203 6.73 -17.29 6.67
C THR A 203 6.98 -15.81 6.90
N MET A 204 5.95 -15.03 7.15
CA MET A 204 6.09 -13.60 7.49
C MET A 204 6.87 -13.41 8.80
N GLN A 205 6.55 -14.18 9.84
CA GLN A 205 7.26 -14.11 11.13
C GLN A 205 8.76 -14.38 10.95
N ARG A 206 9.12 -15.45 10.22
CA ARG A 206 10.54 -15.78 9.98
C ARG A 206 11.26 -14.67 9.21
N ARG A 207 10.59 -14.07 8.21
CA ARG A 207 11.17 -12.92 7.50
C ARG A 207 11.50 -11.77 8.44
N LEU A 208 10.56 -11.38 9.30
CA LEU A 208 10.77 -10.28 10.24
C LEU A 208 11.84 -10.61 11.29
N GLN A 209 11.90 -11.85 11.78
CA GLN A 209 12.99 -12.31 12.65
C GLN A 209 14.35 -12.21 11.96
N SER A 210 14.43 -12.55 10.67
CA SER A 210 15.67 -12.43 9.89
C SER A 210 16.07 -10.97 9.67
N LEU A 211 15.12 -10.07 9.40
CA LEU A 211 15.38 -8.63 9.31
C LEU A 211 15.87 -8.07 10.66
N SER A 212 15.21 -8.45 11.75
CA SER A 212 15.62 -8.05 13.10
C SER A 212 17.04 -8.52 13.44
N ALA A 213 17.42 -9.72 13.00
CA ALA A 213 18.78 -10.25 13.17
C ALA A 213 19.85 -9.44 12.38
N LEU A 214 19.44 -8.71 11.34
CA LEU A 214 20.27 -7.75 10.61
C LEU A 214 20.29 -6.35 11.25
N GLY A 215 19.59 -6.15 12.38
CA GLY A 215 19.47 -4.85 13.04
C GLY A 215 18.42 -3.92 12.44
N ILE A 216 17.58 -4.41 11.53
CA ILE A 216 16.50 -3.64 10.93
C ILE A 216 15.30 -3.64 11.89
N PRO A 217 14.70 -2.48 12.22
CA PRO A 217 13.51 -2.42 13.06
C PRO A 217 12.35 -3.22 12.48
N THR A 218 11.69 -4.04 13.31
CA THR A 218 10.56 -4.87 12.90
C THR A 218 9.48 -4.94 13.96
N GLU A 219 8.22 -5.03 13.52
CA GLU A 219 7.07 -5.33 14.36
C GLU A 219 6.17 -6.34 13.65
N PHE A 220 5.70 -7.36 14.37
CA PHE A 220 4.92 -8.46 13.79
C PHE A 220 3.67 -8.79 14.61
N HIS A 221 2.53 -8.85 13.95
CA HIS A 221 1.24 -9.22 14.54
C HIS A 221 0.58 -10.40 13.81
N ALA A 222 0.27 -11.46 14.54
CA ALA A 222 -0.51 -12.59 14.03
C ALA A 222 -1.89 -12.59 14.72
N TYR A 223 -2.94 -12.34 13.93
CA TYR A 223 -4.32 -12.26 14.42
C TYR A 223 -4.99 -13.64 14.37
N ASN A 224 -5.38 -14.12 15.55
CA ASN A 224 -5.91 -15.47 15.67
C ASN A 224 -7.22 -15.66 14.89
N GLY A 225 -7.27 -16.71 14.08
CA GLY A 225 -8.46 -17.12 13.33
C GLY A 225 -8.78 -16.29 12.09
N LEU A 226 -8.09 -15.18 11.81
CA LEU A 226 -8.38 -14.40 10.62
C LEU A 226 -7.89 -15.10 9.34
N PRO A 227 -8.71 -15.08 8.27
CA PRO A 227 -8.32 -15.54 6.95
C PRO A 227 -7.51 -14.49 6.19
N HIS A 228 -7.15 -14.80 4.94
CA HIS A 228 -6.53 -13.86 4.00
C HIS A 228 -7.43 -12.66 3.70
N GLY A 229 -6.83 -11.48 3.50
CA GLY A 229 -7.52 -10.33 2.94
C GLY A 229 -8.50 -9.64 3.91
N PHE A 230 -8.16 -9.51 5.19
CA PHE A 230 -9.03 -8.85 6.17
C PHE A 230 -9.09 -7.31 6.03
N GLY A 231 -8.26 -6.70 5.16
CA GLY A 231 -8.27 -5.25 4.92
C GLY A 231 -8.03 -4.43 6.19
N LEU A 232 -8.94 -3.50 6.52
CA LEU A 232 -8.88 -2.73 7.78
C LEU A 232 -9.21 -3.56 9.03
N GLY A 233 -9.78 -4.75 8.87
CA GLY A 233 -10.16 -5.60 9.98
C GLY A 233 -11.28 -5.05 10.85
N THR A 234 -12.12 -4.14 10.33
CA THR A 234 -13.23 -3.53 11.05
C THR A 234 -14.18 -4.60 11.60
N GLY A 235 -14.50 -4.53 12.88
CA GLY A 235 -15.33 -5.53 13.58
C GLY A 235 -14.65 -6.88 13.80
N MET A 236 -13.36 -6.99 13.51
CA MET A 236 -12.55 -8.22 13.66
C MET A 236 -11.48 -8.05 14.75
N VAL A 237 -10.79 -9.14 15.10
CA VAL A 237 -9.69 -9.11 16.09
C VAL A 237 -8.50 -8.22 15.65
N ALA A 238 -8.40 -7.88 14.37
CA ALA A 238 -7.38 -6.98 13.83
C ALA A 238 -7.80 -5.50 13.84
N GLU A 239 -9.02 -5.16 14.30
CA GLU A 239 -9.47 -3.77 14.32
C GLU A 239 -8.47 -2.86 15.04
N GLY A 240 -8.12 -1.76 14.38
CA GLY A 240 -7.16 -0.79 14.91
C GLY A 240 -5.69 -1.04 14.54
N TRP A 241 -5.37 -2.13 13.86
CA TRP A 241 -3.98 -2.43 13.46
C TRP A 241 -3.30 -1.29 12.70
N ILE A 242 -4.08 -0.50 11.93
CA ILE A 242 -3.53 0.62 11.16
C ILE A 242 -2.88 1.68 12.07
N LYS A 243 -3.38 1.85 13.30
CA LYS A 243 -2.81 2.79 14.28
C LYS A 243 -1.48 2.29 14.83
N ASP A 244 -1.34 0.98 15.04
CA ASP A 244 -0.07 0.38 15.44
C ASP A 244 0.97 0.52 14.33
N ALA A 245 0.56 0.31 13.08
CA ALA A 245 1.41 0.51 11.92
C ALA A 245 1.84 1.97 11.74
N VAL A 246 0.94 2.93 11.98
CA VAL A 246 1.27 4.37 11.96
C VAL A 246 2.27 4.71 13.07
N ARG A 247 2.07 4.22 14.30
CA ARG A 247 3.03 4.40 15.40
C ARG A 247 4.41 3.86 15.01
N PHE A 248 4.46 2.62 14.46
CA PHE A 248 5.72 2.04 13.98
C PHE A 248 6.39 2.90 12.91
N TRP A 249 5.62 3.42 11.95
CA TRP A 249 6.13 4.34 10.93
C TRP A 249 6.71 5.60 11.57
N GLU A 250 5.98 6.24 12.50
CA GLU A 250 6.44 7.45 13.22
C GLU A 250 7.75 7.24 13.98
N GLU A 251 7.94 6.08 14.60
CA GLU A 251 9.13 5.71 15.36
C GLU A 251 10.37 5.50 14.47
N ASN A 252 10.17 5.31 13.16
CA ASN A 252 11.23 5.00 12.19
C ASN A 252 11.47 6.09 11.14
N ARG A 253 10.85 7.26 11.30
CA ARG A 253 11.05 8.41 10.41
C ARG A 253 12.35 9.14 10.67
#